data_19bf9158b086ce5199d023d90ec83ffd
#
_entry.id   19bf9158b086ce5199d023d90ec83ffd
#
_cell.length_a   1.000
_cell.length_b   1.000
_cell.length_c   1.000
_cell.angle_alpha   90.00
_cell.angle_beta   90.00
_cell.angle_gamma   90.00
#
_symmetry.space_group_name_H-M   'P 1'
#
loop_
_entity.id
_entity.type
_entity.pdbx_description
1 polymer ?
#
loop_
_entity_poly.entity_id
_entity_poly.type
_entity_poly.pdbx_seq_one_letter_code
_entity_poly.pdbx_strand_id
1 'polypeptide(L)'
;MIYAFEGHQPDIAADAWVADDANVIGKIALAAESSIWFGATLRGDNELISIGARSNLQENVICHTDPGLPLTVGEDCTIGHRALLHGCTIGDGTLIGMGAMVMNGAVVGKGCLIGAGALIPEGKVIPDGSLVMGMPGRVMRALDEAAR
;
A
#
# COMPACT_ATOMS: atom_id res chain seq x y z
N MET A 1 -15.08 8.33 -3.85
CA MET A 1 -16.38 8.11 -3.12
C MET A 1 -16.15 7.21 -1.91
N ILE A 2 -16.81 7.47 -0.79
CA ILE A 2 -16.66 6.73 0.47
C ILE A 2 -17.92 5.92 0.69
N TYR A 3 -17.77 4.59 0.87
CA TYR A 3 -18.89 3.67 0.99
C TYR A 3 -18.83 2.86 2.28
N ALA A 4 -19.91 2.85 3.05
CA ALA A 4 -20.13 1.79 4.03
C ALA A 4 -20.41 0.48 3.33
N PHE A 5 -19.88 -0.64 3.84
CA PHE A 5 -20.11 -1.96 3.31
C PHE A 5 -20.30 -2.96 4.46
N GLU A 6 -21.39 -3.74 4.43
CA GLU A 6 -21.74 -4.74 5.47
C GLU A 6 -21.66 -4.20 6.91
N GLY A 7 -22.13 -2.97 7.11
CA GLY A 7 -22.13 -2.30 8.43
C GLY A 7 -20.80 -1.67 8.84
N HIS A 8 -19.76 -1.75 8.02
CA HIS A 8 -18.47 -1.13 8.26
C HIS A 8 -18.35 0.18 7.48
N GLN A 9 -18.12 1.28 8.20
CA GLN A 9 -17.85 2.61 7.64
C GLN A 9 -16.35 2.85 7.67
N PRO A 10 -15.73 3.36 6.58
CA PRO A 10 -14.33 3.79 6.62
C PRO A 10 -14.07 4.81 7.73
N ASP A 11 -13.00 4.59 8.50
CA ASP A 11 -12.47 5.49 9.53
C ASP A 11 -11.38 6.36 8.90
N ILE A 12 -11.67 7.65 8.74
CA ILE A 12 -10.81 8.58 8.00
C ILE A 12 -10.45 9.75 8.92
N ALA A 13 -9.16 9.95 9.17
CA ALA A 13 -8.68 11.09 9.94
C ALA A 13 -9.12 12.42 9.30
N ALA A 14 -9.38 13.43 10.13
CA ALA A 14 -9.95 14.70 9.68
C ALA A 14 -9.06 15.48 8.68
N ASP A 15 -7.77 15.23 8.71
CA ASP A 15 -6.75 15.82 7.85
C ASP A 15 -6.24 14.87 6.74
N ALA A 16 -6.82 13.69 6.62
CA ALA A 16 -6.59 12.81 5.48
C ALA A 16 -7.36 13.34 4.25
N TRP A 17 -6.77 13.15 3.07
CA TRP A 17 -7.38 13.62 1.82
C TRP A 17 -7.76 12.43 0.91
N VAL A 18 -8.96 12.48 0.35
CA VAL A 18 -9.45 11.47 -0.60
C VAL A 18 -10.00 12.19 -1.83
N ALA A 19 -9.48 11.85 -3.01
CA ALA A 19 -9.96 12.39 -4.28
C ALA A 19 -11.44 12.03 -4.51
N ASP A 20 -12.18 12.90 -5.17
CA ASP A 20 -13.63 12.76 -5.37
C ASP A 20 -14.03 11.47 -6.10
N ASP A 21 -13.18 10.98 -7.00
CA ASP A 21 -13.40 9.75 -7.79
C ASP A 21 -12.67 8.51 -7.23
N ALA A 22 -11.88 8.66 -6.17
CA ALA A 22 -11.33 7.51 -5.46
C ALA A 22 -12.45 6.75 -4.71
N ASN A 23 -12.30 5.43 -4.61
CA ASN A 23 -13.28 4.56 -3.94
C ASN A 23 -12.69 3.98 -2.66
N VAL A 24 -13.27 4.31 -1.52
CA VAL A 24 -12.85 3.83 -0.19
C VAL A 24 -14.03 3.09 0.42
N ILE A 25 -13.93 1.77 0.57
CA ILE A 25 -15.07 0.88 0.77
C ILE A 25 -14.86 -0.02 1.99
N GLY A 26 -15.76 0.02 2.96
CA GLY A 26 -15.84 -0.93 4.08
C GLY A 26 -14.78 -0.71 5.16
N LYS A 27 -14.07 -1.78 5.53
CA LYS A 27 -13.07 -1.81 6.62
C LYS A 27 -11.77 -1.11 6.20
N ILE A 28 -11.78 0.22 6.22
CA ILE A 28 -10.62 1.05 5.87
C ILE A 28 -10.29 1.97 7.05
N ALA A 29 -9.00 2.13 7.36
CA ALA A 29 -8.50 3.15 8.28
C ALA A 29 -7.46 4.02 7.57
N LEU A 30 -7.71 5.32 7.46
CA LEU A 30 -6.79 6.31 6.91
C LEU A 30 -6.29 7.20 8.04
N ALA A 31 -4.99 7.14 8.32
CA ALA A 31 -4.36 7.94 9.36
C ALA A 31 -4.14 9.40 8.92
N ALA A 32 -3.67 10.22 9.86
CA ALA A 32 -3.44 11.65 9.68
C ALA A 32 -2.57 11.96 8.45
N GLU A 33 -2.92 13.00 7.71
CA GLU A 33 -2.18 13.49 6.53
C GLU A 33 -1.98 12.44 5.42
N SER A 34 -2.65 11.28 5.47
CA SER A 34 -2.62 10.32 4.37
C SER A 34 -3.44 10.84 3.18
N SER A 35 -3.10 10.40 1.96
CA SER A 35 -3.80 10.85 0.77
C SER A 35 -4.06 9.73 -0.23
N ILE A 36 -5.31 9.68 -0.74
CA ILE A 36 -5.79 8.71 -1.72
C ILE A 36 -6.15 9.46 -2.99
N TRP A 37 -5.39 9.21 -4.05
CA TRP A 37 -5.43 9.97 -5.28
C TRP A 37 -6.42 9.41 -6.30
N PHE A 38 -6.59 10.12 -7.40
CA PHE A 38 -7.66 9.91 -8.37
C PHE A 38 -7.73 8.47 -8.92
N GLY A 39 -8.93 7.93 -8.99
CA GLY A 39 -9.19 6.58 -9.51
C GLY A 39 -8.69 5.43 -8.62
N ALA A 40 -8.03 5.71 -7.49
CA ALA A 40 -7.61 4.66 -6.57
C ALA A 40 -8.82 3.96 -5.94
N THR A 41 -8.69 2.64 -5.71
CA THR A 41 -9.77 1.83 -5.12
C THR A 41 -9.23 0.98 -3.97
N LEU A 42 -9.75 1.20 -2.78
CA LEU A 42 -9.46 0.44 -1.57
C LEU A 42 -10.75 -0.31 -1.18
N ARG A 43 -10.74 -1.63 -1.28
CA ARG A 43 -11.89 -2.48 -0.94
C ARG A 43 -11.58 -3.38 0.26
N GLY A 44 -12.04 -2.97 1.44
CA GLY A 44 -11.91 -3.70 2.70
C GLY A 44 -13.20 -4.47 3.03
N ASP A 45 -13.61 -5.36 2.16
CA ASP A 45 -14.78 -6.23 2.36
C ASP A 45 -14.45 -7.48 3.20
N ASN A 46 -13.21 -7.97 3.14
CA ASN A 46 -12.75 -9.11 3.95
C ASN A 46 -12.08 -8.63 5.23
N GLU A 47 -10.84 -8.14 5.13
CA GLU A 47 -10.03 -7.68 6.25
C GLU A 47 -9.80 -6.17 6.21
N LEU A 48 -9.25 -5.63 7.31
CA LEU A 48 -8.90 -4.22 7.42
C LEU A 48 -7.79 -3.84 6.43
N ILE A 49 -7.97 -2.72 5.76
CA ILE A 49 -6.91 -1.99 5.05
C ILE A 49 -6.56 -0.75 5.87
N SER A 50 -5.33 -0.67 6.37
CA SER A 50 -4.85 0.48 7.13
C SER A 50 -3.73 1.21 6.39
N ILE A 51 -3.87 2.53 6.26
CA ILE A 51 -2.89 3.41 5.63
C ILE A 51 -2.33 4.33 6.71
N GLY A 52 -1.03 4.26 6.91
CA GLY A 52 -0.30 5.03 7.91
C GLY A 52 -0.22 6.52 7.58
N ALA A 53 0.16 7.31 8.60
CA ALA A 53 0.23 8.76 8.50
C ALA A 53 1.18 9.22 7.39
N ARG A 54 0.84 10.31 6.70
CA ARG A 54 1.63 10.95 5.63
C ARG A 54 1.93 10.05 4.42
N SER A 55 1.29 8.88 4.35
CA SER A 55 1.41 7.97 3.20
C SER A 55 0.47 8.37 2.07
N ASN A 56 0.94 8.18 0.82
CA ASN A 56 0.14 8.50 -0.34
C ASN A 56 -0.06 7.28 -1.24
N LEU A 57 -1.30 7.08 -1.69
CA LEU A 57 -1.68 6.09 -2.70
C LEU A 57 -2.04 6.86 -3.97
N GLN A 58 -1.16 6.77 -4.97
CA GLN A 58 -1.26 7.56 -6.19
C GLN A 58 -2.35 7.05 -7.14
N GLU A 59 -2.49 7.68 -8.30
CA GLU A 59 -3.61 7.43 -9.21
C GLU A 59 -3.73 5.96 -9.61
N ASN A 60 -4.96 5.47 -9.56
CA ASN A 60 -5.34 4.11 -9.94
C ASN A 60 -4.67 2.99 -9.13
N VAL A 61 -4.18 3.27 -7.94
CA VAL A 61 -3.72 2.22 -7.01
C VAL A 61 -4.92 1.35 -6.61
N ILE A 62 -4.70 0.04 -6.54
CA ILE A 62 -5.70 -0.93 -6.10
C ILE A 62 -5.23 -1.61 -4.82
N CYS A 63 -6.07 -1.59 -3.79
CA CYS A 63 -5.86 -2.30 -2.52
C CYS A 63 -7.03 -3.23 -2.23
N HIS A 64 -6.72 -4.50 -1.93
CA HIS A 64 -7.71 -5.48 -1.55
C HIS A 64 -7.16 -6.48 -0.52
N THR A 65 -8.02 -7.26 0.06
CA THR A 65 -7.68 -8.24 1.11
C THR A 65 -8.43 -9.55 0.88
N ASP A 66 -7.80 -10.66 1.27
CA ASP A 66 -8.47 -11.94 1.42
C ASP A 66 -8.73 -12.23 2.92
N PRO A 67 -9.66 -13.16 3.25
CA PRO A 67 -9.91 -13.54 4.65
C PRO A 67 -8.62 -13.96 5.38
N GLY A 68 -8.37 -13.38 6.55
CA GLY A 68 -7.18 -13.64 7.37
C GLY A 68 -5.90 -12.92 6.91
N LEU A 69 -5.97 -12.12 5.84
CA LEU A 69 -4.82 -11.42 5.26
C LEU A 69 -5.10 -9.91 5.17
N PRO A 70 -4.98 -9.16 6.29
CA PRO A 70 -5.14 -7.71 6.28
C PRO A 70 -4.05 -7.03 5.45
N LEU A 71 -4.31 -5.80 5.03
CA LEU A 71 -3.34 -4.97 4.33
C LEU A 71 -2.93 -3.80 5.20
N THR A 72 -1.62 -3.63 5.39
CA THR A 72 -1.07 -2.52 6.17
C THR A 72 -0.01 -1.78 5.36
N VAL A 73 -0.20 -0.49 5.19
CA VAL A 73 0.81 0.44 4.71
C VAL A 73 1.27 1.28 5.89
N GLY A 74 2.56 1.30 6.16
CA GLY A 74 3.18 2.08 7.23
C GLY A 74 3.09 3.58 7.02
N GLU A 75 3.81 4.35 7.84
CA GLU A 75 3.90 5.80 7.73
C GLU A 75 4.89 6.23 6.66
N ASP A 76 4.73 7.45 6.12
CA ASP A 76 5.65 8.07 5.16
C ASP A 76 5.91 7.24 3.89
N CYS A 77 4.96 6.37 3.51
CA CYS A 77 5.07 5.53 2.33
C CYS A 77 4.57 6.23 1.06
N THR A 78 5.19 5.90 -0.06
CA THR A 78 4.71 6.28 -1.40
C THR A 78 4.32 5.04 -2.18
N ILE A 79 3.03 4.93 -2.54
CA ILE A 79 2.51 3.86 -3.39
C ILE A 79 2.27 4.43 -4.78
N GLY A 80 3.14 4.06 -5.71
CA GLY A 80 3.19 4.62 -7.06
C GLY A 80 1.96 4.28 -7.92
N HIS A 81 1.73 5.11 -8.91
CA HIS A 81 0.60 5.00 -9.83
C HIS A 81 0.35 3.57 -10.31
N ARG A 82 -0.89 3.12 -10.28
CA ARG A 82 -1.33 1.80 -10.76
C ARG A 82 -0.68 0.60 -10.04
N ALA A 83 -0.06 0.80 -8.87
CA ALA A 83 0.41 -0.33 -8.06
C ALA A 83 -0.78 -1.13 -7.53
N LEU A 84 -0.56 -2.43 -7.30
CA LEU A 84 -1.55 -3.33 -6.72
C LEU A 84 -1.00 -3.90 -5.41
N LEU A 85 -1.71 -3.68 -4.32
CA LEU A 85 -1.40 -4.24 -3.01
C LEU A 85 -2.52 -5.19 -2.60
N HIS A 86 -2.16 -6.43 -2.24
CA HIS A 86 -3.15 -7.44 -1.89
C HIS A 86 -2.73 -8.19 -0.63
N GLY A 87 -3.45 -7.98 0.48
CA GLY A 87 -3.23 -8.72 1.74
C GLY A 87 -1.78 -8.73 2.22
N CYS A 88 -1.08 -7.61 2.16
CA CYS A 88 0.36 -7.51 2.40
C CYS A 88 0.70 -6.43 3.44
N THR A 89 1.96 -6.40 3.87
CA THR A 89 2.49 -5.39 4.80
C THR A 89 3.61 -4.60 4.13
N ILE A 90 3.51 -3.26 4.18
CA ILE A 90 4.52 -2.33 3.69
C ILE A 90 5.05 -1.54 4.89
N GLY A 91 6.35 -1.63 5.15
CA GLY A 91 7.03 -0.92 6.24
C GLY A 91 7.20 0.57 5.96
N ASP A 92 7.36 1.34 7.04
CA ASP A 92 7.47 2.80 7.02
C ASP A 92 8.52 3.31 6.03
N GLY A 93 8.28 4.44 5.40
CA GLY A 93 9.20 5.11 4.49
C GLY A 93 9.49 4.35 3.19
N THR A 94 8.71 3.33 2.87
CA THR A 94 8.93 2.51 1.67
C THR A 94 8.25 3.14 0.45
N LEU A 95 8.95 3.07 -0.69
CA LEU A 95 8.41 3.43 -1.98
C LEU A 95 8.10 2.17 -2.79
N ILE A 96 6.83 2.02 -3.16
CA ILE A 96 6.35 1.01 -4.13
C ILE A 96 6.27 1.68 -5.50
N GLY A 97 7.07 1.20 -6.45
CA GLY A 97 7.15 1.77 -7.79
C GLY A 97 5.87 1.60 -8.60
N MET A 98 5.73 2.44 -9.63
CA MET A 98 4.57 2.45 -10.52
C MET A 98 4.29 1.06 -11.12
N GLY A 99 3.05 0.60 -11.04
CA GLY A 99 2.62 -0.68 -11.60
C GLY A 99 3.19 -1.92 -10.89
N ALA A 100 3.90 -1.76 -9.77
CA ALA A 100 4.37 -2.91 -8.99
C ALA A 100 3.21 -3.63 -8.32
N MET A 101 3.38 -4.93 -8.06
CA MET A 101 2.39 -5.78 -7.40
C MET A 101 3.00 -6.41 -6.15
N VAL A 102 2.29 -6.32 -5.02
CA VAL A 102 2.68 -6.98 -3.77
C VAL A 102 1.54 -7.89 -3.33
N MET A 103 1.84 -9.19 -3.26
CA MET A 103 0.83 -10.23 -3.14
C MET A 103 0.61 -10.67 -1.68
N ASN A 104 -0.40 -11.52 -1.47
CA ASN A 104 -0.86 -12.01 -0.16
C ASN A 104 0.27 -12.46 0.77
N GLY A 105 0.24 -11.98 2.00
CA GLY A 105 1.19 -12.36 3.05
C GLY A 105 2.63 -11.88 2.83
N ALA A 106 2.89 -11.13 1.75
CA ALA A 106 4.21 -10.52 1.55
C ALA A 106 4.46 -9.42 2.59
N VAL A 107 5.69 -9.33 3.05
CA VAL A 107 6.16 -8.32 4.00
C VAL A 107 7.32 -7.56 3.37
N VAL A 108 7.11 -6.30 3.07
CA VAL A 108 8.17 -5.39 2.61
C VAL A 108 8.63 -4.58 3.82
N GLY A 109 9.93 -4.63 4.12
CA GLY A 109 10.52 -3.93 5.23
C GLY A 109 10.48 -2.41 5.10
N LYS A 110 11.04 -1.70 6.10
CA LYS A 110 11.10 -0.23 6.13
C LYS A 110 12.13 0.34 5.18
N GLY A 111 11.86 1.53 4.65
CA GLY A 111 12.80 2.26 3.81
C GLY A 111 13.24 1.50 2.56
N CYS A 112 12.38 0.64 2.02
CA CYS A 112 12.65 -0.10 0.79
C CYS A 112 12.27 0.72 -0.45
N LEU A 113 12.91 0.37 -1.58
CA LEU A 113 12.52 0.82 -2.90
C LEU A 113 12.16 -0.41 -3.75
N ILE A 114 10.88 -0.55 -4.06
CA ILE A 114 10.38 -1.58 -4.97
C ILE A 114 10.27 -0.94 -6.35
N GLY A 115 11.03 -1.45 -7.30
CA GLY A 115 11.10 -0.90 -8.65
C GLY A 115 9.78 -0.97 -9.40
N ALA A 116 9.60 -0.07 -10.38
CA ALA A 116 8.41 -0.05 -11.21
C ALA A 116 8.18 -1.42 -11.89
N GLY A 117 6.93 -1.88 -11.91
CA GLY A 117 6.54 -3.16 -12.50
C GLY A 117 7.07 -4.41 -11.80
N ALA A 118 7.72 -4.28 -10.63
CA ALA A 118 8.17 -5.45 -9.88
C ALA A 118 7.00 -6.25 -9.31
N LEU A 119 7.16 -7.57 -9.22
CA LEU A 119 6.22 -8.47 -8.58
C LEU A 119 6.83 -9.06 -7.31
N ILE A 120 6.25 -8.75 -6.16
CA ILE A 120 6.60 -9.39 -4.89
C ILE A 120 5.62 -10.56 -4.67
N PRO A 121 6.11 -11.80 -4.76
CA PRO A 121 5.26 -13.00 -4.63
C PRO A 121 4.66 -13.14 -3.24
N GLU A 122 3.64 -14.00 -3.15
CA GLU A 122 2.99 -14.37 -1.88
C GLU A 122 4.00 -14.83 -0.83
N GLY A 123 3.81 -14.36 0.41
CA GLY A 123 4.63 -14.74 1.57
C GLY A 123 6.09 -14.29 1.51
N LYS A 124 6.50 -13.53 0.49
CA LYS A 124 7.87 -13.05 0.36
C LYS A 124 8.19 -12.00 1.42
N VAL A 125 9.32 -12.17 2.10
CA VAL A 125 9.84 -11.19 3.05
C VAL A 125 11.01 -10.44 2.40
N ILE A 126 10.90 -9.10 2.34
CA ILE A 126 11.94 -8.19 1.86
C ILE A 126 12.54 -7.48 3.09
N PRO A 127 13.86 -7.59 3.32
CA PRO A 127 14.52 -6.91 4.43
C PRO A 127 14.46 -5.38 4.31
N ASP A 128 14.56 -4.69 5.45
CA ASP A 128 14.63 -3.23 5.52
C ASP A 128 15.72 -2.67 4.59
N GLY A 129 15.47 -1.50 4.01
CA GLY A 129 16.44 -0.78 3.19
C GLY A 129 16.84 -1.50 1.91
N SER A 130 16.01 -2.34 1.34
CA SER A 130 16.31 -3.08 0.11
C SER A 130 15.86 -2.36 -1.15
N LEU A 131 16.70 -2.41 -2.20
CA LEU A 131 16.26 -2.17 -3.58
C LEU A 131 15.83 -3.50 -4.18
N VAL A 132 14.58 -3.58 -4.65
CA VAL A 132 14.01 -4.77 -5.29
C VAL A 132 13.57 -4.45 -6.70
N MET A 133 13.90 -5.31 -7.66
CA MET A 133 13.49 -5.13 -9.05
C MET A 133 13.09 -6.47 -9.68
N GLY A 134 12.26 -6.37 -10.72
CA GLY A 134 11.95 -7.49 -11.61
C GLY A 134 10.68 -8.26 -11.26
N MET A 135 10.40 -9.27 -12.10
CA MET A 135 9.24 -10.16 -12.01
C MET A 135 9.72 -11.60 -12.24
N PRO A 136 9.87 -12.43 -11.18
CA PRO A 136 9.66 -12.12 -9.76
C PRO A 136 10.70 -11.13 -9.21
N GLY A 137 10.29 -10.32 -8.22
CA GLY A 137 11.13 -9.32 -7.59
C GLY A 137 12.31 -9.94 -6.83
N ARG A 138 13.49 -9.39 -7.04
CA ARG A 138 14.73 -9.83 -6.38
C ARG A 138 15.40 -8.64 -5.71
N VAL A 139 15.93 -8.87 -4.51
CA VAL A 139 16.78 -7.88 -3.83
C VAL A 139 18.06 -7.71 -4.64
N MET A 140 18.27 -6.53 -5.17
CA MET A 140 19.43 -6.17 -5.99
C MET A 140 20.60 -5.70 -5.12
N ARG A 141 20.32 -4.90 -4.10
CA ARG A 141 21.30 -4.37 -3.14
C ARG A 141 20.58 -3.75 -1.94
N ALA A 142 21.31 -3.47 -0.89
CA ALA A 142 20.87 -2.56 0.15
C ALA A 142 20.93 -1.11 -0.35
N LEU A 143 20.01 -0.27 0.14
CA LEU A 143 20.04 1.17 -0.07
C LEU A 143 20.98 1.82 0.96
N ASP A 144 21.80 2.76 0.54
CA ASP A 144 22.55 3.63 1.44
C ASP A 144 21.66 4.77 2.00
N GLU A 145 22.15 5.51 3.00
CA GLU A 145 21.38 6.59 3.63
C GLU A 145 20.97 7.71 2.65
N ALA A 146 21.73 7.93 1.58
CA ALA A 146 21.42 8.94 0.59
C ALA A 146 20.33 8.52 -0.40
N ALA A 147 20.01 7.21 -0.46
CA ALA A 147 19.05 6.62 -1.40
C ALA A 147 17.72 6.21 -0.70
N ARG A 148 17.61 6.47 0.61
CA ARG A 148 16.40 6.19 1.41
C ARG A 148 15.43 7.35 1.50
#